data_6860d367829eee1f8bce375dbeae68cd
#
_entry.id   6860d367829eee1f8bce375dbeae68cd
#
_cell.length_a   1.000
_cell.length_b   1.000
_cell.length_c   1.000
_cell.angle_alpha   90.00
_cell.angle_beta   90.00
_cell.angle_gamma   90.00
#
_symmetry.space_group_name_H-M   'P 1'
#
loop_
_entity.id
_entity.type
_entity.pdbx_description
1 polymer ?
#
loop_
_entity_poly.entity_id
_entity_poly.type
_entity_poly.pdbx_seq_one_letter_code
_entity_poly.pdbx_strand_id
1 'polypeptide(L)'
;MNQDYNRHASLIQSLAHRAIDLATDAPPHRPPPGEQRYALAAMLPSARVLLGLSAGADWPSPPTDRPVRFADGRGQCRWSYRVLAAHLHHRATGHCPPLNIPEPGGVAAELWRVWHRLATGEPADHAVEPIGHRGPADPDPSGGGCLEPRSPDEPPDHWTYRELVGLHGLQAIIDLVEACGDPAAPPDWRQRVREITAYHQRHTQPDYTTYQPWGLAAFVSNPETTWFAEQQLHDVETHLAVEGGGGAVVAALLLADAYASLTAAAAR
;
A
#
# COMPACT_ATOMS: atom_id res chain seq x y z
N MET A 1 10.80 22.58 3.25
CA MET A 1 10.75 21.11 3.07
C MET A 1 11.85 20.52 3.91
N ASN A 2 11.54 19.58 4.82
CA ASN A 2 12.47 19.08 5.85
C ASN A 2 13.57 18.20 5.21
N GLN A 3 14.83 18.33 5.64
CA GLN A 3 15.95 17.50 5.14
C GLN A 3 15.70 16.01 5.31
N ASP A 4 15.04 15.62 6.40
CA ASP A 4 14.70 14.22 6.69
C ASP A 4 13.72 13.65 5.66
N TYR A 5 12.76 14.45 5.21
CA TYR A 5 11.80 14.03 4.19
C TYR A 5 12.48 13.69 2.86
N ASN A 6 13.40 14.54 2.39
CA ASN A 6 14.15 14.29 1.16
C ASN A 6 15.06 13.05 1.29
N ARG A 7 15.64 12.83 2.49
CA ARG A 7 16.46 11.66 2.78
C ARG A 7 15.63 10.38 2.66
N HIS A 8 14.43 10.34 3.26
CA HIS A 8 13.54 9.18 3.16
C HIS A 8 13.07 8.94 1.73
N ALA A 9 12.67 9.97 1.00
CA ALA A 9 12.27 9.83 -0.40
C ALA A 9 13.39 9.24 -1.27
N SER A 10 14.63 9.71 -1.11
CA SER A 10 15.79 9.17 -1.82
C SER A 10 16.11 7.72 -1.46
N LEU A 11 16.01 7.36 -0.18
CA LEU A 11 16.21 5.99 0.27
C LEU A 11 15.14 5.05 -0.27
N ILE A 12 13.86 5.46 -0.20
CA ILE A 12 12.72 4.71 -0.73
C ILE A 12 12.91 4.47 -2.23
N GLN A 13 13.27 5.51 -2.98
CA GLN A 13 13.55 5.39 -4.42
C GLN A 13 14.67 4.40 -4.71
N SER A 14 15.78 4.49 -3.99
CA SER A 14 16.92 3.58 -4.15
C SER A 14 16.55 2.12 -3.87
N LEU A 15 15.82 1.87 -2.78
CA LEU A 15 15.35 0.52 -2.45
C LEU A 15 14.32 0.01 -3.45
N ALA A 16 13.44 0.88 -3.97
CA ALA A 16 12.49 0.52 -5.01
C ALA A 16 13.19 0.08 -6.31
N HIS A 17 14.20 0.81 -6.74
CA HIS A 17 15.00 0.43 -7.91
C HIS A 17 15.66 -0.92 -7.71
N ARG A 18 16.33 -1.13 -6.57
CA ARG A 18 16.95 -2.41 -6.23
C ARG A 18 15.95 -3.57 -6.20
N ALA A 19 14.76 -3.34 -5.63
CA ALA A 19 13.70 -4.34 -5.58
C ALA A 19 13.16 -4.68 -6.99
N ILE A 20 13.03 -3.69 -7.88
CA ILE A 20 12.65 -3.90 -9.28
C ILE A 20 13.71 -4.72 -10.01
N ASP A 21 14.97 -4.40 -9.85
CA ASP A 21 16.06 -5.12 -10.50
C ASP A 21 16.06 -6.59 -10.05
N LEU A 22 15.99 -6.86 -8.76
CA LEU A 22 15.89 -8.23 -8.22
C LEU A 22 14.63 -8.97 -8.69
N ALA A 23 13.50 -8.28 -8.78
CA ALA A 23 12.25 -8.85 -9.27
C ALA A 23 12.30 -9.17 -10.78
N THR A 24 13.09 -8.41 -11.54
CA THR A 24 13.27 -8.58 -12.99
C THR A 24 14.23 -9.72 -13.29
N ASP A 25 15.28 -9.85 -12.50
CA ASP A 25 16.30 -10.89 -12.65
C ASP A 25 15.82 -12.28 -12.22
N ALA A 26 14.83 -12.33 -11.30
CA ALA A 26 14.17 -13.57 -10.92
C ALA A 26 12.97 -13.83 -11.86
N PRO A 27 13.12 -14.71 -12.88
CA PRO A 27 12.03 -14.96 -13.80
C PRO A 27 10.80 -15.45 -13.04
N PRO A 28 9.63 -14.87 -13.29
CA PRO A 28 8.41 -15.31 -12.64
C PRO A 28 8.24 -16.80 -12.90
N HIS A 29 8.12 -17.61 -11.86
CA HIS A 29 7.80 -19.02 -12.00
C HIS A 29 6.61 -19.12 -12.95
N ARG A 30 6.80 -19.79 -14.08
CA ARG A 30 5.81 -19.92 -15.13
C ARG A 30 4.54 -20.50 -14.51
N PRO A 31 3.41 -19.79 -14.51
CA PRO A 31 2.18 -20.34 -13.97
C PRO A 31 1.84 -21.64 -14.74
N PRO A 32 1.26 -22.64 -14.05
CA PRO A 32 0.84 -23.86 -14.73
C PRO A 32 -0.13 -23.53 -15.87
N PRO A 33 -0.04 -24.29 -17.00
CA PRO A 33 -0.91 -24.05 -18.15
C PRO A 33 -2.37 -24.19 -17.74
N GLY A 34 -3.18 -23.19 -18.07
CA GLY A 34 -4.62 -23.15 -17.81
C GLY A 34 -5.08 -22.17 -16.72
N GLU A 35 -4.21 -21.69 -15.85
CA GLU A 35 -4.52 -20.62 -14.91
C GLU A 35 -3.85 -19.32 -15.34
N GLN A 36 -4.64 -18.35 -15.78
CA GLN A 36 -4.18 -16.97 -16.02
C GLN A 36 -3.93 -16.27 -14.67
N ARG A 37 -2.90 -16.70 -13.97
CA ARG A 37 -2.38 -16.02 -12.79
C ARG A 37 -1.41 -14.96 -13.27
N TYR A 38 -1.86 -13.72 -13.29
CA TYR A 38 -0.93 -12.61 -13.44
C TYR A 38 -0.18 -12.47 -12.12
N ALA A 39 1.10 -12.73 -12.16
CA ALA A 39 1.98 -12.40 -11.04
C ALA A 39 1.97 -10.89 -10.82
N LEU A 40 2.12 -10.44 -9.59
CA LEU A 40 2.31 -9.03 -9.24
C LEU A 40 3.43 -8.38 -10.07
N ALA A 41 4.38 -9.15 -10.52
CA ALA A 41 5.41 -8.73 -11.48
C ALA A 41 4.82 -8.03 -12.73
N ALA A 42 3.60 -8.37 -13.16
CA ALA A 42 2.93 -7.66 -14.26
C ALA A 42 2.65 -6.18 -13.95
N MET A 43 2.76 -5.76 -12.69
CA MET A 43 2.59 -4.37 -12.25
C MET A 43 3.91 -3.61 -12.11
N LEU A 44 5.05 -4.25 -12.31
CA LEU A 44 6.35 -3.57 -12.30
C LEU A 44 6.46 -2.40 -13.30
N PRO A 45 5.86 -2.45 -14.50
CA PRO A 45 5.79 -1.27 -15.39
C PRO A 45 5.15 -0.06 -14.72
N SER A 46 4.04 -0.24 -14.00
CA SER A 46 3.40 0.86 -13.26
C SER A 46 4.31 1.41 -12.17
N ALA A 47 4.98 0.54 -11.41
CA ALA A 47 5.96 0.96 -10.40
C ALA A 47 7.12 1.74 -11.04
N ARG A 48 7.63 1.31 -12.19
CA ARG A 48 8.70 2.02 -12.92
C ARG A 48 8.26 3.42 -13.34
N VAL A 49 7.04 3.55 -13.88
CA VAL A 49 6.48 4.86 -14.27
C VAL A 49 6.39 5.80 -13.05
N LEU A 50 5.93 5.29 -11.90
CA LEU A 50 5.83 6.09 -10.67
C LEU A 50 7.19 6.54 -10.14
N LEU A 51 8.25 5.81 -10.45
CA LEU A 51 9.65 6.16 -10.13
C LEU A 51 10.32 7.06 -11.17
N GLY A 52 9.58 7.49 -12.21
CA GLY A 52 10.14 8.27 -13.32
C GLY A 52 10.99 7.47 -14.30
N LEU A 53 10.91 6.14 -14.25
CA LEU A 53 11.61 5.25 -15.18
C LEU A 53 10.72 4.93 -16.40
N SER A 54 11.34 4.55 -17.52
CA SER A 54 10.55 4.02 -18.65
C SER A 54 9.84 2.72 -18.26
N ALA A 55 8.61 2.54 -18.75
CA ALA A 55 7.81 1.36 -18.44
C ALA A 55 8.48 0.02 -18.83
N GLY A 56 9.44 0.03 -19.77
CA GLY A 56 10.02 -1.18 -20.36
C GLY A 56 9.10 -1.74 -21.45
N ALA A 57 9.67 -2.21 -22.56
CA ALA A 57 8.91 -2.46 -23.78
C ALA A 57 8.11 -3.78 -23.80
N ASP A 58 8.36 -4.73 -22.89
CA ASP A 58 7.96 -6.12 -23.14
C ASP A 58 7.06 -6.78 -22.08
N TRP A 59 6.39 -6.01 -21.23
CA TRP A 59 5.47 -6.60 -20.28
C TRP A 59 4.05 -6.67 -20.87
N PRO A 60 3.40 -7.84 -20.85
CA PRO A 60 2.06 -7.96 -21.35
C PRO A 60 1.10 -7.09 -20.53
N SER A 61 0.35 -6.23 -21.22
CA SER A 61 -0.74 -5.49 -20.61
C SER A 61 -1.71 -6.49 -19.97
N PRO A 62 -2.19 -6.24 -18.74
CA PRO A 62 -3.19 -7.09 -18.14
C PRO A 62 -4.41 -7.12 -19.08
N PRO A 63 -4.99 -8.31 -19.37
CA PRO A 63 -6.19 -8.39 -20.19
C PRO A 63 -7.32 -7.64 -19.50
N THR A 64 -7.96 -6.74 -20.22
CA THR A 64 -9.01 -5.84 -19.74
C THR A 64 -10.35 -6.53 -19.45
N ASP A 65 -10.50 -7.79 -19.85
CA ASP A 65 -11.79 -8.50 -19.91
C ASP A 65 -11.94 -9.70 -18.95
N ARG A 66 -10.95 -9.97 -18.11
CA ARG A 66 -11.00 -11.11 -17.17
C ARG A 66 -10.57 -10.71 -15.76
N PRO A 67 -11.18 -11.34 -14.71
CA PRO A 67 -10.76 -11.09 -13.36
C PRO A 67 -9.31 -11.59 -13.17
N VAL A 68 -8.41 -10.64 -12.96
CA VAL A 68 -6.98 -10.90 -12.79
C VAL A 68 -6.76 -11.46 -11.38
N ARG A 69 -6.15 -12.63 -11.28
CA ARG A 69 -5.71 -13.19 -10.01
C ARG A 69 -4.23 -12.85 -9.82
N PHE A 70 -3.95 -11.99 -8.85
CA PHE A 70 -2.59 -11.66 -8.47
C PHE A 70 -2.08 -12.63 -7.41
N ALA A 71 -0.90 -13.16 -7.63
CA ALA A 71 -0.22 -14.03 -6.68
C ALA A 71 1.18 -13.46 -6.39
N ASP A 72 1.63 -13.62 -5.15
CA ASP A 72 3.02 -13.38 -4.80
C ASP A 72 3.94 -14.45 -5.40
N GLY A 73 5.26 -14.31 -5.21
CA GLY A 73 6.25 -15.27 -5.68
C GLY A 73 6.06 -16.70 -5.15
N ARG A 74 5.22 -16.89 -4.11
CA ARG A 74 4.84 -18.19 -3.53
C ARG A 74 3.50 -18.71 -4.06
N GLY A 75 2.89 -18.03 -5.03
CA GLY A 75 1.61 -18.40 -5.62
C GLY A 75 0.40 -18.09 -4.73
N GLN A 76 0.57 -17.34 -3.63
CA GLN A 76 -0.53 -16.92 -2.77
C GLN A 76 -1.23 -15.70 -3.36
N CYS A 77 -2.54 -15.77 -3.49
CA CYS A 77 -3.36 -14.67 -3.98
C CYS A 77 -4.10 -14.03 -2.81
N ARG A 78 -3.68 -12.84 -2.40
CA ARG A 78 -4.38 -12.04 -1.39
C ARG A 78 -5.17 -10.93 -2.07
N TRP A 79 -6.36 -10.61 -1.55
CA TRP A 79 -7.15 -9.49 -2.07
C TRP A 79 -6.40 -8.16 -1.97
N SER A 80 -5.60 -7.96 -0.92
CA SER A 80 -4.76 -6.79 -0.70
C SER A 80 -3.76 -6.54 -1.85
N TYR A 81 -3.21 -7.60 -2.45
CA TYR A 81 -2.33 -7.46 -3.60
C TYR A 81 -3.07 -7.04 -4.87
N ARG A 82 -4.34 -7.44 -5.01
CA ARG A 82 -5.18 -6.99 -6.15
C ARG A 82 -5.45 -5.50 -6.07
N VAL A 83 -5.81 -5.01 -4.89
CA VAL A 83 -6.08 -3.58 -4.71
C VAL A 83 -4.82 -2.74 -4.86
N LEU A 84 -3.68 -3.23 -4.35
CA LEU A 84 -2.37 -2.57 -4.56
C LEU A 84 -2.05 -2.46 -6.05
N ALA A 85 -2.21 -3.55 -6.81
CA ALA A 85 -1.95 -3.57 -8.23
C ALA A 85 -2.87 -2.61 -9.01
N ALA A 86 -4.16 -2.57 -8.68
CA ALA A 86 -5.11 -1.65 -9.29
C ALA A 86 -4.80 -0.19 -8.92
N HIS A 87 -4.40 0.06 -7.69
CA HIS A 87 -4.01 1.39 -7.21
C HIS A 87 -2.79 1.93 -7.98
N LEU A 88 -1.73 1.12 -8.09
CA LEU A 88 -0.54 1.49 -8.86
C LEU A 88 -0.86 1.72 -10.35
N HIS A 89 -1.70 0.86 -10.93
CA HIS A 89 -2.14 1.04 -12.31
C HIS A 89 -2.91 2.34 -12.49
N HIS A 90 -3.86 2.62 -11.59
CA HIS A 90 -4.61 3.88 -11.61
C HIS A 90 -3.68 5.10 -11.47
N ARG A 91 -2.74 5.08 -10.54
CA ARG A 91 -1.78 6.19 -10.37
C ARG A 91 -0.91 6.41 -11.60
N ALA A 92 -0.50 5.34 -12.27
CA ALA A 92 0.36 5.42 -13.46
C ALA A 92 -0.37 5.81 -14.74
N THR A 93 -1.67 5.49 -14.86
CA THR A 93 -2.41 5.60 -16.12
C THR A 93 -3.70 6.42 -16.06
N GLY A 94 -4.18 6.75 -14.86
CA GLY A 94 -5.50 7.35 -14.62
C GLY A 94 -6.67 6.38 -14.78
N HIS A 95 -6.42 5.10 -15.10
CA HIS A 95 -7.48 4.11 -15.32
C HIS A 95 -7.55 3.11 -14.15
N CYS A 96 -8.76 2.94 -13.59
CA CYS A 96 -8.99 1.97 -12.51
C CYS A 96 -9.61 0.68 -13.10
N PRO A 97 -8.92 -0.47 -12.97
CA PRO A 97 -9.49 -1.74 -13.41
C PRO A 97 -10.60 -2.21 -12.46
N PRO A 98 -11.56 -3.02 -12.94
CA PRO A 98 -12.60 -3.57 -12.09
C PRO A 98 -12.00 -4.46 -11.00
N LEU A 99 -12.47 -4.26 -9.76
CA LEU A 99 -12.03 -4.99 -8.59
C LEU A 99 -13.18 -5.75 -7.94
N ASN A 100 -12.87 -6.96 -7.47
CA ASN A 100 -13.73 -7.69 -6.56
C ASN A 100 -13.04 -7.76 -5.18
N ILE A 101 -13.50 -6.91 -4.27
CA ILE A 101 -13.03 -6.85 -2.88
C ILE A 101 -14.00 -7.66 -2.03
N PRO A 102 -13.52 -8.60 -1.18
CA PRO A 102 -14.39 -9.52 -0.46
C PRO A 102 -15.33 -8.82 0.53
N GLU A 103 -16.52 -9.37 0.67
CA GLU A 103 -17.52 -8.99 1.68
C GLU A 103 -17.88 -10.25 2.53
N PRO A 104 -17.88 -10.16 3.87
CA PRO A 104 -17.32 -9.10 4.69
C PRO A 104 -15.80 -9.15 4.70
N GLY A 105 -15.13 -8.00 4.70
CA GLY A 105 -13.66 -7.92 4.59
C GLY A 105 -12.98 -7.06 5.67
N GLY A 106 -13.71 -6.62 6.70
CA GLY A 106 -13.20 -5.71 7.72
C GLY A 106 -13.01 -4.27 7.21
N VAL A 107 -12.50 -3.40 8.09
CA VAL A 107 -12.34 -1.98 7.80
C VAL A 107 -11.34 -1.74 6.65
N ALA A 108 -10.26 -2.51 6.60
CA ALA A 108 -9.29 -2.41 5.51
C ALA A 108 -9.94 -2.62 4.14
N ALA A 109 -10.81 -3.64 4.00
CA ALA A 109 -11.51 -3.89 2.75
C ALA A 109 -12.54 -2.80 2.44
N GLU A 110 -13.20 -2.22 3.45
CA GLU A 110 -14.11 -1.09 3.28
C GLU A 110 -13.38 0.14 2.73
N LEU A 111 -12.23 0.49 3.31
CA LEU A 111 -11.39 1.58 2.83
C LEU A 111 -11.00 1.42 1.36
N TRP A 112 -10.58 0.23 0.98
CA TRP A 112 -10.23 -0.04 -0.40
C TRP A 112 -11.44 -0.05 -1.36
N ARG A 113 -12.65 -0.40 -0.89
CA ARG A 113 -13.88 -0.20 -1.67
C ARG A 113 -14.19 1.28 -1.89
N VAL A 114 -14.02 2.12 -0.85
CA VAL A 114 -14.16 3.57 -0.96
C VAL A 114 -13.17 4.11 -2.00
N TRP A 115 -11.88 3.75 -1.86
CA TRP A 115 -10.89 4.14 -2.83
C TRP A 115 -11.29 3.74 -4.26
N HIS A 116 -11.74 2.50 -4.47
CA HIS A 116 -12.13 2.01 -5.79
C HIS A 116 -13.29 2.80 -6.39
N ARG A 117 -14.33 3.10 -5.61
CA ARG A 117 -15.45 3.93 -6.08
C ARG A 117 -15.00 5.32 -6.51
N LEU A 118 -14.18 5.97 -5.69
CA LEU A 118 -13.60 7.27 -6.03
C LEU A 118 -12.76 7.20 -7.31
N ALA A 119 -11.92 6.19 -7.44
CA ALA A 119 -11.06 5.98 -8.61
C ALA A 119 -11.84 5.65 -9.90
N THR A 120 -13.05 5.13 -9.79
CA THR A 120 -13.97 4.88 -10.93
C THR A 120 -14.93 6.04 -11.21
N GLY A 121 -14.86 7.13 -10.44
CA GLY A 121 -15.73 8.29 -10.59
C GLY A 121 -17.13 8.11 -10.02
N GLU A 122 -17.37 7.09 -9.20
CA GLU A 122 -18.62 6.94 -8.48
C GLU A 122 -18.69 7.95 -7.32
N PRO A 123 -19.86 8.59 -7.08
CA PRO A 123 -20.01 9.55 -6.01
C PRO A 123 -19.76 8.89 -4.62
N ALA A 124 -18.94 9.55 -3.83
CA ALA A 124 -18.54 9.08 -2.50
C ALA A 124 -19.60 9.32 -1.42
N ASP A 125 -20.75 9.89 -1.75
CA ASP A 125 -21.71 10.53 -0.86
C ASP A 125 -22.18 9.74 0.38
N HIS A 126 -21.95 8.45 0.42
CA HIS A 126 -22.34 7.60 1.56
C HIS A 126 -21.23 6.67 2.10
N ALA A 127 -20.05 6.66 1.49
CA ALA A 127 -19.01 5.70 1.84
C ALA A 127 -18.03 6.21 2.91
N VAL A 128 -18.10 7.49 3.24
CA VAL A 128 -17.07 8.20 4.02
C VAL A 128 -17.38 8.31 5.51
N GLU A 129 -18.66 8.22 5.89
CA GLU A 129 -19.09 8.29 7.30
C GLU A 129 -18.44 7.24 8.24
N PRO A 130 -18.16 5.99 7.81
CA PRO A 130 -17.63 5.00 8.73
C PRO A 130 -16.20 5.26 9.18
N ILE A 131 -15.42 6.04 8.41
CA ILE A 131 -13.98 6.19 8.64
C ILE A 131 -13.66 7.13 9.80
N GLY A 132 -14.46 8.19 9.95
CA GLY A 132 -14.24 9.24 10.95
C GLY A 132 -14.77 8.93 12.35
N HIS A 133 -15.77 8.07 12.45
CA HIS A 133 -16.57 7.93 13.68
C HIS A 133 -16.46 6.59 14.41
N ARG A 134 -15.82 5.60 13.82
CA ARG A 134 -15.47 4.40 14.59
C ARG A 134 -14.29 4.75 15.48
N GLY A 135 -14.62 5.19 16.70
CA GLY A 135 -13.65 5.21 17.79
C GLY A 135 -12.98 3.84 17.91
N PRO A 136 -11.84 3.74 18.58
CA PRO A 136 -11.15 2.48 18.76
C PRO A 136 -12.14 1.47 19.34
N ALA A 137 -12.35 0.36 18.63
CA ALA A 137 -13.15 -0.75 19.13
C ALA A 137 -12.44 -1.47 20.27
N ASP A 138 -11.22 -1.06 20.58
CA ASP A 138 -10.41 -1.63 21.66
C ASP A 138 -10.53 -0.75 22.90
N PRO A 139 -10.83 -1.35 24.06
CA PRO A 139 -10.82 -0.69 25.35
C PRO A 139 -9.37 -0.38 25.85
N ASP A 140 -8.39 -0.24 24.96
CA ASP A 140 -7.10 0.30 25.37
C ASP A 140 -7.34 1.69 25.97
N PRO A 141 -7.09 1.87 27.29
CA PRO A 141 -7.32 3.13 27.98
C PRO A 141 -6.49 4.30 27.42
N SER A 142 -5.55 4.03 26.51
CA SER A 142 -4.78 5.06 25.81
C SER A 142 -5.56 5.76 24.68
N GLY A 143 -6.78 5.28 24.32
CA GLY A 143 -7.61 5.89 23.27
C GLY A 143 -6.99 5.81 21.88
N GLY A 144 -6.09 4.87 21.64
CA GLY A 144 -5.28 4.78 20.43
C GLY A 144 -6.03 4.31 19.21
N GLY A 145 -5.69 4.83 18.13
CA GLY A 145 -6.20 4.82 16.82
C GLY A 145 -6.10 3.56 15.98
N CYS A 146 -6.57 2.40 16.42
CA CYS A 146 -6.70 1.23 15.55
C CYS A 146 -7.86 1.38 14.56
N LEU A 147 -7.68 0.85 13.35
CA LEU A 147 -8.75 0.74 12.34
C LEU A 147 -9.58 -0.53 12.55
N GLU A 148 -8.92 -1.62 12.84
CA GLU A 148 -9.52 -2.95 12.96
C GLU A 148 -9.55 -3.40 14.42
N PRO A 149 -10.69 -3.91 14.92
CA PRO A 149 -10.72 -4.54 16.22
C PRO A 149 -9.87 -5.81 16.19
N ARG A 150 -9.03 -6.00 17.21
CA ARG A 150 -8.27 -7.23 17.37
C ARG A 150 -9.10 -8.26 18.13
N SER A 151 -9.23 -9.46 17.55
CA SER A 151 -9.74 -10.61 18.31
C SER A 151 -8.68 -11.09 19.30
N PRO A 152 -9.07 -11.48 20.54
CA PRO A 152 -8.12 -12.03 21.52
C PRO A 152 -7.35 -13.24 21.01
N ASP A 153 -7.96 -14.03 20.13
CA ASP A 153 -7.39 -15.25 19.56
C ASP A 153 -6.60 -14.98 18.25
N GLU A 154 -6.59 -13.75 17.77
CA GLU A 154 -5.91 -13.42 16.53
C GLU A 154 -4.40 -13.20 16.77
N PRO A 155 -3.52 -13.86 15.99
CA PRO A 155 -2.10 -13.58 16.02
C PRO A 155 -1.81 -12.09 15.76
N PRO A 156 -0.91 -11.47 16.55
CA PRO A 156 -0.55 -10.05 16.39
C PRO A 156 -0.17 -9.69 14.95
N ASP A 157 0.60 -10.54 14.29
CA ASP A 157 1.07 -10.34 12.92
C ASP A 157 -0.08 -10.22 11.91
N HIS A 158 -1.11 -11.05 12.04
CA HIS A 158 -2.28 -11.02 11.16
C HIS A 158 -3.08 -9.73 11.34
N TRP A 159 -3.28 -9.33 12.60
CA TRP A 159 -3.96 -8.10 12.93
C TRP A 159 -3.18 -6.88 12.42
N THR A 160 -1.87 -6.78 12.75
CA THR A 160 -1.00 -5.69 12.31
C THR A 160 -0.98 -5.59 10.77
N TYR A 161 -0.91 -6.72 10.07
CA TYR A 161 -0.99 -6.73 8.61
C TYR A 161 -2.28 -6.08 8.09
N ARG A 162 -3.44 -6.43 8.65
CA ARG A 162 -4.73 -5.85 8.24
C ARG A 162 -4.80 -4.35 8.53
N GLU A 163 -4.33 -3.94 9.72
CA GLU A 163 -4.24 -2.54 10.11
C GLU A 163 -3.41 -1.73 9.12
N LEU A 164 -2.22 -2.20 8.76
CA LEU A 164 -1.34 -1.48 7.85
C LEU A 164 -1.85 -1.50 6.39
N VAL A 165 -2.54 -2.55 5.97
CA VAL A 165 -3.26 -2.56 4.67
C VAL A 165 -4.39 -1.52 4.68
N GLY A 166 -5.11 -1.39 5.80
CA GLY A 166 -6.14 -0.36 5.98
C GLY A 166 -5.56 1.05 5.99
N LEU A 167 -4.47 1.27 6.74
CA LEU A 167 -3.76 2.55 6.78
C LEU A 167 -3.28 2.98 5.39
N HIS A 168 -2.75 2.04 4.60
CA HIS A 168 -2.36 2.28 3.22
C HIS A 168 -3.56 2.70 2.36
N GLY A 169 -4.70 2.02 2.51
CA GLY A 169 -5.95 2.37 1.81
C GLY A 169 -6.46 3.76 2.19
N LEU A 170 -6.40 4.13 3.47
CA LEU A 170 -6.77 5.49 3.91
C LEU A 170 -5.85 6.55 3.32
N GLN A 171 -4.54 6.31 3.29
CA GLN A 171 -3.60 7.21 2.64
C GLN A 171 -3.87 7.33 1.13
N ALA A 172 -4.17 6.22 0.45
CA ALA A 172 -4.51 6.21 -0.97
C ALA A 172 -5.78 7.02 -1.28
N ILE A 173 -6.78 6.99 -0.39
CA ILE A 173 -7.99 7.81 -0.51
C ILE A 173 -7.64 9.29 -0.39
N ILE A 174 -6.85 9.67 0.62
CA ILE A 174 -6.41 11.04 0.84
C ILE A 174 -5.66 11.57 -0.40
N ASP A 175 -4.69 10.81 -0.88
CA ASP A 175 -3.91 11.17 -2.05
C ASP A 175 -4.78 11.38 -3.31
N LEU A 176 -5.79 10.53 -3.50
CA LEU A 176 -6.70 10.61 -4.64
C LEU A 176 -7.61 11.85 -4.56
N VAL A 177 -8.22 12.11 -3.40
CA VAL A 177 -9.09 13.28 -3.19
C VAL A 177 -8.31 14.57 -3.42
N GLU A 178 -7.08 14.65 -2.90
CA GLU A 178 -6.22 15.81 -3.09
C GLU A 178 -5.77 16.00 -4.54
N ALA A 179 -5.51 14.92 -5.26
CA ALA A 179 -5.15 14.98 -6.68
C ALA A 179 -6.31 15.46 -7.56
N CYS A 180 -7.54 15.18 -7.17
CA CYS A 180 -8.74 15.66 -7.88
C CYS A 180 -9.05 17.15 -7.65
N GLY A 181 -8.29 17.85 -6.81
CA GLY A 181 -8.48 19.27 -6.53
C GLY A 181 -9.73 19.56 -5.69
N ASP A 182 -10.35 18.54 -5.12
CA ASP A 182 -11.41 18.72 -4.15
C ASP A 182 -10.81 19.39 -2.91
N PRO A 183 -11.45 20.47 -2.36
CA PRO A 183 -10.86 21.20 -1.26
C PRO A 183 -10.75 20.30 -0.04
N ALA A 184 -9.56 19.76 0.09
CA ALA A 184 -9.06 19.00 1.22
C ALA A 184 -9.85 17.72 1.55
N ALA A 185 -9.16 16.60 1.51
CA ALA A 185 -9.57 15.46 2.34
C ALA A 185 -9.99 15.96 3.72
N PRO A 186 -11.12 15.51 4.27
CA PRO A 186 -11.58 16.00 5.55
C PRO A 186 -10.44 16.07 6.55
N PRO A 187 -10.23 17.17 7.28
CA PRO A 187 -9.12 17.33 8.23
C PRO A 187 -9.00 16.15 9.19
N ASP A 188 -10.13 15.54 9.51
CA ASP A 188 -10.25 14.39 10.39
C ASP A 188 -9.53 13.14 9.86
N TRP A 189 -9.44 12.97 8.53
CA TRP A 189 -8.75 11.81 7.95
C TRP A 189 -7.24 11.89 8.12
N ARG A 190 -6.66 13.06 7.92
CA ARG A 190 -5.24 13.28 8.17
C ARG A 190 -4.92 13.15 9.66
N GLN A 191 -5.82 13.64 10.53
CA GLN A 191 -5.69 13.45 11.97
C GLN A 191 -5.74 11.96 12.31
N ARG A 192 -6.67 11.22 11.69
CA ARG A 192 -6.79 9.78 11.90
C ARG A 192 -5.54 9.00 11.46
N VAL A 193 -4.94 9.35 10.33
CA VAL A 193 -3.65 8.78 9.91
C VAL A 193 -2.57 9.04 10.95
N ARG A 194 -2.48 10.26 11.51
CA ARG A 194 -1.51 10.56 12.56
C ARG A 194 -1.72 9.71 13.83
N GLU A 195 -2.96 9.54 14.25
CA GLU A 195 -3.30 8.74 15.42
C GLU A 195 -2.93 7.26 15.24
N ILE A 196 -3.26 6.69 14.08
CA ILE A 196 -2.95 5.30 13.74
C ILE A 196 -1.44 5.09 13.66
N THR A 197 -0.71 5.96 12.98
CA THR A 197 0.75 5.85 12.88
C THR A 197 1.42 5.99 14.23
N ALA A 198 0.97 6.92 15.09
CA ALA A 198 1.48 7.08 16.45
C ALA A 198 1.16 5.86 17.34
N TYR A 199 -0.01 5.23 17.14
CA TYR A 199 -0.34 3.99 17.84
C TYR A 199 0.63 2.86 17.45
N HIS A 200 0.80 2.62 16.15
CA HIS A 200 1.71 1.56 15.68
C HIS A 200 3.14 1.78 16.14
N GLN A 201 3.64 3.00 16.12
CA GLN A 201 4.99 3.29 16.64
C GLN A 201 5.15 2.93 18.12
N ARG A 202 4.11 3.02 18.93
CA ARG A 202 4.17 2.74 20.37
C ARG A 202 3.89 1.29 20.74
N HIS A 203 3.07 0.59 19.94
CA HIS A 203 2.46 -0.68 20.36
C HIS A 203 2.74 -1.84 19.42
N THR A 204 3.27 -1.62 18.23
CA THR A 204 3.59 -2.69 17.28
C THR A 204 5.04 -2.64 16.84
N GLN A 205 5.48 -3.70 16.18
CA GLN A 205 6.81 -3.79 15.60
C GLN A 205 6.70 -3.96 14.09
N PRO A 206 7.55 -3.31 13.29
CA PRO A 206 7.50 -3.40 11.83
C PRO A 206 7.71 -4.80 11.27
N ASP A 207 8.51 -5.63 11.94
CA ASP A 207 8.81 -7.01 11.55
C ASP A 207 7.59 -7.92 11.50
N TYR A 208 6.51 -7.58 12.20
CA TYR A 208 5.24 -8.31 12.08
C TYR A 208 4.62 -8.22 10.68
N THR A 209 4.97 -7.22 9.94
CA THR A 209 4.50 -7.05 8.56
C THR A 209 5.46 -7.65 7.56
N THR A 210 6.51 -8.22 8.06
CA THR A 210 7.58 -8.73 7.24
C THR A 210 8.15 -7.63 6.33
N TYR A 211 8.93 -7.93 5.37
CA TYR A 211 9.50 -7.07 4.34
C TYR A 211 8.47 -6.29 3.48
N GLN A 212 7.20 -6.20 3.89
CA GLN A 212 6.15 -5.50 3.14
C GLN A 212 5.82 -4.16 3.82
N PRO A 213 6.34 -3.04 3.33
CA PRO A 213 6.19 -1.74 3.99
C PRO A 213 4.82 -1.09 3.70
N TRP A 214 3.73 -1.78 4.09
CA TRP A 214 2.39 -1.22 4.01
C TRP A 214 2.29 0.05 4.85
N GLY A 215 1.62 1.07 4.32
CA GLY A 215 1.43 2.34 5.01
C GLY A 215 2.69 3.20 5.13
N LEU A 216 3.81 2.84 4.52
CA LEU A 216 5.09 3.55 4.65
C LEU A 216 4.97 5.06 4.41
N ALA A 217 4.22 5.49 3.39
CA ALA A 217 4.02 6.92 3.11
C ALA A 217 3.38 7.67 4.30
N ALA A 218 2.43 7.04 5.00
CA ALA A 218 1.79 7.62 6.18
C ALA A 218 2.79 7.80 7.33
N PHE A 219 3.66 6.81 7.57
CA PHE A 219 4.69 6.90 8.62
C PHE A 219 5.75 7.96 8.32
N VAL A 220 6.21 8.05 7.07
CA VAL A 220 7.18 9.08 6.67
C VAL A 220 6.58 10.49 6.73
N SER A 221 5.30 10.63 6.42
CA SER A 221 4.60 11.92 6.45
C SER A 221 4.34 12.45 7.86
N ASN A 222 4.44 11.61 8.88
CA ASN A 222 4.28 11.99 10.28
C ASN A 222 5.64 12.05 10.98
N PRO A 223 6.16 13.26 11.33
CA PRO A 223 7.48 13.39 11.96
C PRO A 223 7.66 12.60 13.25
N GLU A 224 6.57 12.32 13.96
CA GLU A 224 6.61 11.56 15.23
C GLU A 224 6.79 10.05 15.01
N THR A 225 6.65 9.57 13.77
CA THR A 225 6.67 8.13 13.44
C THR A 225 7.75 7.74 12.45
N THR A 226 8.72 8.60 12.22
CA THR A 226 9.84 8.37 11.29
C THR A 226 10.67 7.14 11.68
N TRP A 227 10.80 6.85 12.99
CA TRP A 227 11.50 5.66 13.45
C TRP A 227 10.85 4.36 12.94
N PHE A 228 9.51 4.27 12.95
CA PHE A 228 8.80 3.10 12.42
C PHE A 228 9.05 2.93 10.91
N ALA A 229 9.02 4.03 10.16
CA ALA A 229 9.37 4.03 8.74
C ALA A 229 10.81 3.55 8.49
N GLU A 230 11.76 4.03 9.29
CA GLU A 230 13.17 3.61 9.19
C GLU A 230 13.35 2.11 9.48
N GLN A 231 12.61 1.55 10.45
CA GLN A 231 12.63 0.12 10.69
C GLN A 231 12.02 -0.67 9.50
N GLN A 232 10.87 -0.24 8.97
CA GLN A 232 10.30 -0.87 7.78
C GLN A 232 11.29 -0.87 6.60
N LEU A 233 11.98 0.23 6.37
CA LEU A 233 12.97 0.34 5.30
C LEU A 233 14.19 -0.55 5.55
N HIS A 234 14.65 -0.65 6.79
CA HIS A 234 15.74 -1.54 7.18
C HIS A 234 15.38 -3.02 6.97
N ASP A 235 14.15 -3.41 7.33
CA ASP A 235 13.65 -4.77 7.17
C ASP A 235 13.55 -5.13 5.68
N VAL A 236 13.05 -4.21 4.83
CA VAL A 236 13.05 -4.37 3.38
C VAL A 236 14.48 -4.53 2.85
N GLU A 237 15.40 -3.67 3.25
CA GLU A 237 16.80 -3.72 2.80
C GLU A 237 17.45 -5.07 3.15
N THR A 238 17.26 -5.51 4.38
CA THR A 238 17.78 -6.78 4.88
C THR A 238 17.19 -7.95 4.10
N HIS A 239 15.88 -7.95 3.88
CA HIS A 239 15.19 -8.99 3.12
C HIS A 239 15.67 -9.07 1.68
N LEU A 240 15.80 -7.94 0.99
CA LEU A 240 16.32 -7.88 -0.37
C LEU A 240 17.77 -8.35 -0.47
N ALA A 241 18.54 -8.27 0.60
CA ALA A 241 19.90 -8.77 0.64
C ALA A 241 19.98 -10.29 0.81
N VAL A 242 19.02 -10.92 1.48
CA VAL A 242 19.06 -12.32 1.90
C VAL A 242 18.24 -13.23 0.98
N GLU A 243 17.02 -12.88 0.64
CA GLU A 243 16.06 -13.79 -0.02
C GLU A 243 16.02 -13.70 -1.54
N GLY A 244 16.73 -12.76 -2.17
CA GLY A 244 16.66 -12.60 -3.62
C GLY A 244 15.23 -12.21 -4.09
N GLY A 245 14.83 -12.59 -5.31
CA GLY A 245 13.65 -12.04 -5.97
C GLY A 245 12.25 -12.40 -5.41
N GLY A 246 12.10 -13.36 -4.50
CA GLY A 246 10.78 -13.90 -4.13
C GLY A 246 9.82 -12.91 -3.45
N GLY A 247 10.33 -12.01 -2.63
CA GLY A 247 9.56 -10.95 -1.96
C GLY A 247 9.72 -9.56 -2.60
N ALA A 248 10.70 -9.43 -3.49
CA ALA A 248 11.09 -8.15 -4.06
C ALA A 248 9.96 -7.45 -4.84
N VAL A 249 9.09 -8.22 -5.51
CA VAL A 249 7.98 -7.65 -6.28
C VAL A 249 7.03 -6.82 -5.39
N VAL A 250 6.57 -7.39 -4.28
CA VAL A 250 5.64 -6.69 -3.38
C VAL A 250 6.32 -5.48 -2.75
N ALA A 251 7.58 -5.64 -2.31
CA ALA A 251 8.36 -4.53 -1.79
C ALA A 251 8.54 -3.41 -2.84
N ALA A 252 8.87 -3.76 -4.09
CA ALA A 252 9.00 -2.80 -5.18
C ALA A 252 7.71 -1.99 -5.41
N LEU A 253 6.55 -2.66 -5.41
CA LEU A 253 5.26 -2.02 -5.60
C LEU A 253 4.94 -1.05 -4.45
N LEU A 254 5.10 -1.47 -3.20
CA LEU A 254 4.82 -0.66 -2.03
C LEU A 254 5.78 0.53 -1.90
N LEU A 255 7.07 0.33 -2.21
CA LEU A 255 8.06 1.40 -2.21
C LEU A 255 7.79 2.42 -3.32
N ALA A 256 7.44 1.97 -4.53
CA ALA A 256 7.10 2.88 -5.63
C ALA A 256 5.86 3.72 -5.31
N ASP A 257 4.85 3.13 -4.67
CA ASP A 257 3.67 3.86 -4.23
C ASP A 257 4.01 4.89 -3.15
N ALA A 258 4.78 4.50 -2.14
CA ALA A 258 5.22 5.42 -1.09
C ALA A 258 6.02 6.60 -1.67
N TYR A 259 6.95 6.34 -2.60
CA TYR A 259 7.70 7.38 -3.29
C TYR A 259 6.78 8.35 -4.04
N ALA A 260 5.81 7.82 -4.80
CA ALA A 260 4.86 8.64 -5.54
C ALA A 260 3.97 9.49 -4.63
N SER A 261 3.51 8.97 -3.48
CA SER A 261 2.75 9.72 -2.48
C SER A 261 3.57 10.88 -1.91
N LEU A 262 4.82 10.62 -1.55
CA LEU A 262 5.73 11.64 -1.00
C LEU A 262 6.04 12.72 -2.03
N THR A 263 6.38 12.35 -3.25
CA THR A 263 6.70 13.34 -4.30
C THR A 263 5.49 14.19 -4.67
N ALA A 264 4.28 13.62 -4.72
CA ALA A 264 3.05 14.36 -4.94
C ALA A 264 2.76 15.34 -3.79
N ALA A 265 3.00 14.94 -2.55
CA ALA A 265 2.84 15.82 -1.39
C ALA A 265 3.84 16.98 -1.38
N ALA A 266 5.06 16.76 -1.86
CA ALA A 266 6.09 17.79 -1.97
C ALA A 266 5.83 18.80 -3.09
N ALA A 267 5.07 18.44 -4.12
CA ALA A 267 4.71 19.29 -5.25
C ALA A 267 3.53 20.23 -4.95
N ARG A 268 2.77 19.97 -3.91
CA ARG A 268 1.67 20.83 -3.39
C ARG A 268 2.20 21.88 -2.44
#